data_64a1cf4f8b2cf4ced874268b063ee81e
#
_entry.id   64a1cf4f8b2cf4ced874268b063ee81e
#
_cell.length_a   1.000
_cell.length_b   1.000
_cell.length_c   1.000
_cell.angle_alpha   90.00
_cell.angle_beta   90.00
_cell.angle_gamma   90.00
#
_symmetry.space_group_name_H-M   'P 1'
#
loop_
_entity.id
_entity.type
_entity.pdbx_description
1 polymer ?
#
loop_
_entity_poly.entity_id
_entity_poly.type
_entity_poly.pdbx_seq_one_letter_code
_entity_poly.pdbx_strand_id
1 'polypeptide(L)' 'LPDAVMNALAKSYEGASIKEVYSADKETGKIYKVILTTKDSQEVTVLLDEKGEEIKEA' A
#
# COMPACT_ATOMS: atom_id res chain seq x y z
N LEU A 1 -3.60 3.94 -9.09
CA LEU A 1 -2.80 4.38 -7.95
C LEU A 1 -1.87 5.51 -8.34
N PRO A 2 -1.64 6.48 -7.46
CA PRO A 2 -0.63 7.50 -7.72
C PRO A 2 0.76 6.88 -7.87
N ASP A 3 1.58 7.50 -8.68
CA ASP A 3 2.94 7.00 -8.89
C ASP A 3 3.73 6.92 -7.59
N ALA A 4 3.50 7.87 -6.68
CA ALA A 4 4.17 7.88 -5.40
C ALA A 4 3.85 6.61 -4.58
N VAL A 5 2.62 6.16 -4.62
CA VAL A 5 2.21 4.93 -3.93
C VAL A 5 2.86 3.72 -4.58
N MET A 6 2.86 3.67 -5.90
CA MET A 6 3.47 2.58 -6.64
C MET A 6 4.98 2.49 -6.36
N ASN A 7 5.64 3.63 -6.35
CA ASN A 7 7.08 3.68 -6.06
C ASN A 7 7.38 3.25 -4.63
N ALA A 8 6.56 3.68 -3.69
CA ALA A 8 6.75 3.31 -2.29
C ALA A 8 6.62 1.79 -2.10
N LEU A 9 5.64 1.19 -2.76
CA LEU A 9 5.45 -0.25 -2.69
C LEU A 9 6.60 -1.01 -3.31
N ALA A 10 7.09 -0.51 -4.45
CA ALA A 10 8.22 -1.14 -5.13
C ALA A 10 9.47 -1.12 -4.27
N LYS A 11 9.67 -0.07 -3.49
CA LYS A 11 10.84 0.04 -2.62
C LYS A 11 10.70 -0.78 -1.34
N SER A 12 9.52 -0.73 -0.73
CA SER A 12 9.31 -1.36 0.57
C SER A 12 9.03 -2.86 0.46
N TYR A 13 8.40 -3.26 -0.62
CA TYR A 13 7.97 -4.64 -0.80
C TYR A 13 8.42 -5.16 -2.16
N GLU A 14 9.71 -5.11 -2.37
CA GLU A 14 10.30 -5.57 -3.60
C GLU A 14 10.08 -7.08 -3.77
N GLY A 15 9.60 -7.46 -4.93
CA GLY A 15 9.32 -8.85 -5.21
C GLY A 15 7.94 -9.32 -4.77
N ALA A 16 7.17 -8.46 -4.10
CA ALA A 16 5.81 -8.80 -3.72
C ALA A 16 4.85 -8.55 -4.86
N SER A 17 3.73 -9.27 -4.85
CA SER A 17 2.68 -9.11 -5.84
C SER A 17 1.48 -8.44 -5.21
N ILE A 18 0.90 -7.47 -5.90
CA ILE A 18 -0.29 -6.79 -5.40
C ILE A 18 -1.50 -7.67 -5.67
N LYS A 19 -2.21 -8.02 -4.61
CA LYS A 19 -3.40 -8.84 -4.71
C LYS A 19 -4.66 -8.00 -4.86
N GLU A 20 -4.82 -7.03 -3.99
CA GLU A 20 -5.98 -6.14 -4.02
C GLU A 20 -5.58 -4.73 -3.61
N VAL A 21 -6.32 -3.76 -4.11
CA VAL A 21 -6.11 -2.36 -3.78
C VAL A 21 -7.46 -1.72 -3.50
N TYR A 22 -7.55 -1.03 -2.39
CA TYR A 22 -8.74 -0.29 -2.02
C TYR A 22 -8.37 1.15 -1.75
N SER A 23 -9.29 2.05 -2.04
CA SER A 23 -9.12 3.46 -1.71
C SER A 23 -10.22 3.87 -0.74
N ALA A 24 -9.87 4.75 0.18
CA ALA A 24 -10.82 5.30 1.13
C ALA A 24 -10.55 6.78 1.33
N ASP A 25 -11.61 7.55 1.45
CA ASP A 25 -11.49 8.98 1.72
C ASP A 25 -11.63 9.19 3.23
N LYS A 26 -10.64 9.85 3.79
CA LYS A 26 -10.64 10.19 5.21
C LYS A 26 -10.56 11.69 5.36
N GLU A 27 -10.83 12.18 6.56
CA GLU A 27 -10.77 13.61 6.84
C GLU A 27 -9.40 14.21 6.58
N THR A 28 -8.37 13.39 6.76
CA THR A 28 -6.99 13.83 6.56
C THR A 28 -6.50 13.62 5.12
N GLY A 29 -7.33 13.08 4.25
CA GLY A 29 -6.97 12.83 2.86
C GLY A 29 -7.34 11.43 2.42
N LYS A 30 -6.79 11.02 1.29
CA LYS A 30 -7.06 9.69 0.76
C LYS A 30 -6.08 8.67 1.31
N ILE A 31 -6.62 7.51 1.64
CA ILE A 31 -5.82 6.39 2.11
C ILE A 31 -5.98 5.25 1.13
N TYR A 32 -4.88 4.64 0.78
CA TYR A 32 -4.88 3.48 -0.10
C TYR A 32 -4.48 2.25 0.69
N LYS A 33 -5.36 1.27 0.69
CA LYS A 33 -5.11 0.00 1.36
C LYS A 33 -4.71 -1.01 0.30
N VAL A 34 -3.50 -1.52 0.41
CA VAL A 34 -2.96 -2.46 -0.56
C VAL A 34 -2.70 -3.80 0.12
N ILE A 35 -3.21 -4.85 -0.48
CA ILE A 35 -2.95 -6.21 0.02
C ILE A 35 -1.96 -6.85 -0.93
N LEU A 36 -0.81 -7.21 -0.38
CA LEU A 36 0.29 -7.78 -1.12
C LEU A 36 0.52 -9.23 -0.74
N THR A 37 1.04 -9.98 -1.68
CA THR A 37 1.52 -11.33 -1.40
C THR A 37 3.04 -11.32 -1.57
N THR A 38 3.76 -11.66 -0.50
CA THR A 38 5.21 -11.69 -0.54
C THR A 38 5.72 -12.98 -1.18
N LYS A 39 7.04 -13.07 -1.34
CA LYS A 39 7.66 -14.26 -1.92
C LYS A 39 7.37 -15.52 -1.11
N ASP A 40 7.12 -15.37 0.17
CA ASP A 40 6.81 -16.48 1.07
C ASP A 40 5.33 -16.85 1.05
N SER A 41 4.58 -16.29 0.11
CA SER A 41 3.14 -16.51 -0.01
C SER A 41 2.36 -15.98 1.19
N GLN A 42 2.89 -14.98 1.85
CA GLN A 42 2.22 -14.34 2.98
C GLN A 42 1.50 -13.08 2.54
N GLU A 43 0.31 -12.89 3.04
CA GLU A 43 -0.45 -11.69 2.76
C GLU A 43 -0.08 -10.60 3.75
N VAL A 44 0.21 -9.43 3.21
CA VAL A 44 0.53 -8.26 4.02
C VAL A 44 -0.40 -7.13 3.61
N THR A 45 -1.01 -6.49 4.58
CA THR A 45 -1.84 -5.32 4.33
C THR A 45 -1.04 -4.06 4.64
N VAL A 46 -0.96 -3.17 3.67
CA VAL A 46 -0.21 -1.93 3.80
C VAL A 46 -1.15 -0.77 3.57
N LEU A 47 -1.07 0.22 4.43
CA LEU A 47 -1.83 1.46 4.28
C LEU A 47 -0.88 2.57 3.87
N LEU A 48 -1.26 3.29 2.83
CA LEU A 48 -0.45 4.36 2.29
C LEU A 48 -1.35 5.58 2.05
N ASP A 49 -0.77 6.77 2.16
CA ASP A 49 -1.51 7.98 1.82
C ASP A 49 -1.27 8.32 0.34
N GLU A 50 -1.87 9.41 -0.11
CA GLU A 50 -1.74 9.81 -1.51
C GLU A 50 -0.32 10.25 -1.87
N LYS A 51 0.51 10.51 -0.89
CA LYS A 51 1.91 10.87 -1.11
C LYS A 51 2.81 9.66 -1.16
N GLY A 52 2.26 8.47 -0.91
CA GLY A 52 3.04 7.25 -0.89
C GLY A 52 3.69 6.96 0.44
N GLU A 53 3.32 7.67 1.50
CA GLU A 53 3.84 7.41 2.82
C GLU A 53 3.07 6.28 3.49
N GLU A 54 3.81 5.34 4.04
CA GLU A 54 3.22 4.22 4.74
C GLU A 54 2.63 4.66 6.07
N ILE A 55 1.36 4.31 6.27
CA ILE A 55 0.64 4.66 7.48
C ILE A 55 0.47 3.41 8.31
N LYS A 56 0.86 3.48 9.58
CA LYS A 56 0.61 2.38 10.50
C LYS A 56 -0.73 2.60 11.18
N GLU A 57 -1.58 1.63 11.04
CA GLU A 57 -2.84 1.65 11.76
C GLU A 57 -2.60 1.03 13.12
N ALA A 58 -2.94 1.78 14.13
CA ALA A 58 -2.74 1.32 15.50
C ALA A 58 -3.78 0.27 15.87
#